data_8bc329e0ff3299234361fe1f0f291249
#
_entry.id   8bc329e0ff3299234361fe1f0f291249
#
_cell.length_a   1.000
_cell.length_b   1.000
_cell.length_c   1.000
_cell.angle_alpha   90.00
_cell.angle_beta   90.00
_cell.angle_gamma   90.00
#
_symmetry.space_group_name_H-M   'P 1'
#
loop_
_entity.id
_entity.type
_entity.pdbx_description
1 polymer ?
#
loop_
_entity_poly.entity_id
_entity_poly.type
_entity_poly.pdbx_seq_one_letter_code
_entity_poly.pdbx_strand_id
1 'polypeptide(L)'
;LAFDDDKNTRYGVRKEDECGPVLNTGMFFAMKEMGDVMGTFVGHEHVNDYIVDYHGIALAYGHFSGWRTTYTREINGVRVVLLKEGQREFDTWLHSLDGAIRDRVTYPTAFIND
;
A
#
# COMPACT_ATOMS: atom_id res chain seq x y z
N LEU A 1 -5.06 12.67 -6.31
CA LEU A 1 -4.77 11.53 -5.43
C LEU A 1 -3.27 11.33 -5.25
N ALA A 2 -2.85 10.73 -4.14
CA ALA A 2 -1.43 10.48 -3.89
C ALA A 2 -0.79 9.61 -4.98
N PHE A 3 -1.52 8.65 -5.53
CA PHE A 3 -1.06 7.78 -6.61
C PHE A 3 -0.83 8.54 -7.93
N ASP A 4 -1.66 9.52 -8.24
CA ASP A 4 -1.62 10.23 -9.53
C ASP A 4 -0.59 11.38 -9.56
N ASP A 5 -0.06 11.78 -8.40
CA ASP A 5 0.98 12.81 -8.35
C ASP A 5 2.34 12.20 -8.72
N ASP A 6 2.88 12.63 -9.86
CA ASP A 6 4.16 12.13 -10.38
C ASP A 6 5.36 12.43 -9.48
N LYS A 7 5.20 13.28 -8.47
CA LYS A 7 6.22 13.53 -7.45
C LYS A 7 6.32 12.41 -6.42
N ASN A 8 5.28 11.57 -6.30
CA ASN A 8 5.26 10.49 -5.35
C ASN A 8 5.76 9.19 -5.98
N THR A 9 6.76 8.58 -5.38
CA THR A 9 7.24 7.26 -5.80
C THR A 9 6.20 6.20 -5.44
N ARG A 10 5.86 5.35 -6.41
CA ARG A 10 4.83 4.32 -6.28
C ARG A 10 5.21 3.01 -6.95
N TYR A 11 4.70 1.92 -6.44
CA TYR A 11 4.83 0.58 -7.01
C TYR A 11 3.48 -0.12 -7.00
N GLY A 12 3.21 -0.95 -8.01
CA GLY A 12 1.94 -1.65 -8.14
C GLY A 12 0.97 -0.95 -9.09
N VAL A 13 -0.27 -1.42 -9.09
CA VAL A 13 -1.31 -0.99 -10.03
C VAL A 13 -2.52 -0.42 -9.34
N ARG A 14 -3.15 0.54 -10.00
CA ARG A 14 -4.44 1.12 -9.67
C ARG A 14 -5.40 0.86 -10.83
N LYS A 15 -6.46 0.12 -10.58
CA LYS A 15 -7.45 -0.26 -11.60
C LYS A 15 -8.87 0.20 -11.30
N GLU A 16 -9.11 0.71 -10.09
CA GLU A 16 -10.38 1.29 -9.71
C GLU A 16 -10.18 2.51 -8.83
N ASP A 17 -11.19 3.37 -8.77
CA ASP A 17 -11.16 4.57 -7.94
C ASP A 17 -11.30 4.20 -6.46
N GLU A 18 -10.60 4.95 -5.62
CA GLU A 18 -10.66 4.79 -4.18
C GLU A 18 -12.03 5.23 -3.64
N CYS A 19 -12.66 4.37 -2.87
CA CYS A 19 -13.93 4.65 -2.22
C CYS A 19 -13.69 5.24 -0.82
N GLY A 20 -13.45 6.53 -0.76
CA GLY A 20 -13.24 7.24 0.49
C GLY A 20 -14.54 7.55 1.23
N PRO A 21 -14.47 7.86 2.52
CA PRO A 21 -15.63 8.28 3.29
C PRO A 21 -16.15 9.64 2.82
N VAL A 22 -17.44 9.89 3.05
CA VAL A 22 -18.09 11.17 2.72
C VAL A 22 -17.45 12.35 3.46
N LEU A 23 -16.98 12.10 4.68
CA LEU A 23 -16.34 13.11 5.52
C LEU A 23 -14.87 12.76 5.76
N ASN A 24 -13.99 13.72 5.46
CA ASN A 24 -12.60 13.64 5.89
C ASN A 24 -12.50 14.11 7.34
N THR A 25 -12.21 13.19 8.26
CA THR A 25 -12.12 13.47 9.70
C THR A 25 -10.69 13.78 10.16
N GLY A 26 -9.73 13.93 9.24
CA GLY A 26 -8.37 14.38 9.53
C GLY A 26 -7.42 13.29 10.02
N MET A 27 -7.67 12.00 9.73
CA MET A 27 -6.80 10.91 10.17
C MET A 27 -5.38 11.07 9.65
N PHE A 28 -5.19 11.40 8.37
CA PHE A 28 -3.86 11.59 7.80
C PHE A 28 -3.09 12.72 8.49
N PHE A 29 -3.76 13.84 8.75
CA PHE A 29 -3.16 14.96 9.48
C PHE A 29 -2.72 14.52 10.90
N ALA A 30 -3.57 13.78 11.61
CA ALA A 30 -3.23 13.27 12.94
C ALA A 30 -2.00 12.34 12.91
N MET A 31 -1.91 11.45 11.93
CA MET A 31 -0.73 10.59 11.76
C MET A 31 0.54 11.40 11.50
N LYS A 32 0.45 12.46 10.68
CA LYS A 32 1.56 13.37 10.41
C LYS A 32 2.00 14.13 11.66
N GLU A 33 1.05 14.62 12.42
CA GLU A 33 1.29 15.39 13.65
C GLU A 33 1.96 14.52 14.72
N MET A 34 1.50 13.29 14.90
CA MET A 34 2.10 12.34 15.85
C MET A 34 3.51 11.91 15.46
N GLY A 35 3.79 11.79 14.17
CA GLY A 35 5.14 11.53 13.64
C GLY A 35 5.66 10.11 13.84
N ASP A 36 4.90 9.19 14.41
CA ASP A 36 5.31 7.81 14.71
C ASP A 36 4.73 6.76 13.74
N VAL A 37 3.83 7.17 12.83
CA VAL A 37 3.26 6.29 11.82
C VAL A 37 4.12 6.30 10.56
N MET A 38 4.64 5.14 10.16
CA MET A 38 5.40 5.02 8.92
C MET A 38 4.60 4.45 7.74
N GLY A 39 3.43 3.84 7.99
CA GLY A 39 2.61 3.31 6.91
C GLY A 39 1.22 2.91 7.36
N THR A 40 0.31 2.82 6.37
CA THR A 40 -1.04 2.31 6.53
C THR A 40 -1.31 1.25 5.46
N PHE A 41 -2.05 0.22 5.83
CA PHE A 41 -2.43 -0.87 4.94
C PHE A 41 -3.94 -1.01 4.96
N VAL A 42 -4.55 -0.94 3.79
CA VAL A 42 -6.01 -0.91 3.62
C VAL A 42 -6.48 -1.95 2.62
N GLY A 43 -7.77 -2.24 2.65
CA GLY A 43 -8.45 -3.10 1.70
C GLY A 43 -9.54 -2.33 0.96
N HIS A 44 -10.67 -2.98 0.70
CA HIS A 44 -11.89 -2.52 0.05
C HIS A 44 -11.82 -2.56 -1.48
N GLU A 45 -10.87 -1.87 -2.11
CA GLU A 45 -10.68 -1.92 -3.55
C GLU A 45 -9.92 -3.20 -3.92
N HIS A 46 -10.58 -4.11 -4.64
CA HIS A 46 -10.07 -5.46 -4.86
C HIS A 46 -9.03 -5.57 -5.99
N VAL A 47 -9.00 -4.59 -6.88
CA VAL A 47 -8.10 -4.57 -8.03
C VAL A 47 -7.01 -3.52 -7.94
N ASN A 48 -6.89 -2.85 -6.80
CA ASN A 48 -5.77 -1.99 -6.45
C ASN A 48 -4.78 -2.76 -5.58
N ASP A 49 -3.52 -2.68 -5.90
CA ASP A 49 -2.45 -3.33 -5.13
C ASP A 49 -1.21 -2.45 -4.94
N TYR A 50 -1.36 -1.15 -5.15
CA TYR A 50 -0.24 -0.23 -5.08
C TYR A 50 0.19 0.13 -3.65
N ILE A 51 1.42 0.59 -3.55
CA ILE A 51 1.98 1.31 -2.41
C ILE A 51 2.58 2.61 -2.93
N VAL A 52 2.32 3.71 -2.26
CA VAL A 52 2.83 5.04 -2.60
C VAL A 52 3.34 5.73 -1.34
N ASP A 53 4.46 6.47 -1.46
CA ASP A 53 4.85 7.39 -0.41
C ASP A 53 4.04 8.69 -0.52
N TYR A 54 3.47 9.12 0.59
CA TYR A 54 2.77 10.38 0.69
C TYR A 54 3.22 11.12 1.94
N HIS A 55 4.03 12.15 1.72
CA HIS A 55 4.60 12.96 2.81
C HIS A 55 5.28 12.15 3.92
N GLY A 56 6.01 11.09 3.57
CA GLY A 56 6.74 10.26 4.52
C GLY A 56 5.90 9.23 5.26
N ILE A 57 4.69 8.94 4.78
CA ILE A 57 3.85 7.82 5.25
C ILE A 57 3.52 6.95 4.04
N ALA A 58 3.81 5.66 4.12
CA ALA A 58 3.42 4.72 3.09
C ALA A 58 1.91 4.51 3.12
N LEU A 59 1.24 4.69 1.98
CA LEU A 59 -0.16 4.36 1.79
C LEU A 59 -0.22 3.12 0.90
N ALA A 60 -0.67 2.00 1.44
CA ALA A 60 -0.61 0.71 0.75
C ALA A 60 -1.96 0.00 0.74
N TYR A 61 -2.32 -0.53 -0.42
CA TYR A 61 -3.36 -1.55 -0.50
C TYR A 61 -2.80 -2.91 -0.10
N GLY A 62 -3.60 -3.69 0.63
CA GLY A 62 -3.45 -5.11 0.72
C GLY A 62 -3.71 -5.77 -0.63
N HIS A 63 -3.72 -7.08 -0.66
CA HIS A 63 -4.15 -7.84 -1.82
C HIS A 63 -5.40 -8.61 -1.41
N PHE A 64 -6.33 -8.90 -2.32
CA PHE A 64 -7.49 -9.66 -1.90
C PHE A 64 -7.19 -11.17 -1.91
N SER A 65 -7.76 -11.89 -0.95
CA SER A 65 -7.62 -13.33 -0.80
C SER A 65 -9.00 -13.98 -0.64
N GLY A 66 -9.79 -13.98 -1.70
CA GLY A 66 -11.14 -14.51 -1.66
C GLY A 66 -11.36 -15.65 -2.66
N TRP A 67 -12.13 -16.68 -2.28
CA TRP A 67 -12.43 -17.80 -3.16
C TRP A 67 -13.65 -17.57 -4.07
N ARG A 68 -14.61 -16.78 -3.62
CA ARG A 68 -15.92 -16.62 -4.27
C ARG A 68 -16.25 -15.20 -4.69
N THR A 69 -15.26 -14.33 -4.80
CA THR A 69 -15.47 -12.97 -5.28
C THR A 69 -15.35 -12.94 -6.80
N THR A 70 -16.03 -11.99 -7.41
CA THR A 70 -16.11 -11.78 -8.86
C THR A 70 -14.83 -11.23 -9.48
N TYR A 71 -13.76 -11.14 -8.69
CA TYR A 71 -12.53 -10.45 -9.07
C TYR A 71 -11.48 -11.43 -9.59
N THR A 72 -10.54 -10.92 -10.36
CA THR A 72 -9.55 -11.62 -11.15
C THR A 72 -8.72 -12.59 -10.33
N ARG A 73 -8.83 -13.89 -10.60
CA ARG A 73 -8.09 -14.94 -9.86
C ARG A 73 -6.58 -14.80 -9.96
N GLU A 74 -6.09 -14.24 -11.06
CA GLU A 74 -4.68 -14.05 -11.34
C GLU A 74 -3.97 -13.15 -10.33
N ILE A 75 -4.73 -12.27 -9.66
CA ILE A 75 -4.17 -11.36 -8.65
C ILE A 75 -4.54 -11.76 -7.23
N ASN A 76 -5.16 -12.91 -7.02
CA ASN A 76 -5.52 -13.38 -5.69
C ASN A 76 -4.26 -13.72 -4.88
N GLY A 77 -4.15 -13.19 -3.68
CA GLY A 77 -2.98 -13.38 -2.84
C GLY A 77 -2.99 -12.52 -1.59
N VAL A 78 -1.81 -12.16 -1.12
CA VAL A 78 -1.63 -11.33 0.08
C VAL A 78 -0.52 -10.31 -0.12
N ARG A 79 -0.60 -9.20 0.60
CA ARG A 79 0.57 -8.35 0.83
C ARG A 79 1.27 -8.82 2.09
N VAL A 80 2.55 -9.11 1.98
CA VAL A 80 3.42 -9.43 3.12
C VAL A 80 4.10 -8.16 3.59
N VAL A 81 4.20 -7.99 4.90
CA VAL A 81 4.93 -6.89 5.54
C VAL A 81 5.90 -7.49 6.53
N LEU A 82 7.18 -7.23 6.34
CA LEU A 82 8.25 -7.67 7.22
C LEU A 82 8.76 -6.47 8.03
N LEU A 83 8.42 -6.45 9.30
CA LEU A 83 8.90 -5.43 10.24
C LEU A 83 10.25 -5.83 10.80
N LYS A 84 11.09 -4.83 11.05
CA LYS A 84 12.42 -5.01 11.65
C LYS A 84 12.45 -4.26 12.98
N GLU A 85 12.59 -5.01 14.07
CA GLU A 85 12.60 -4.43 15.41
C GLU A 85 13.73 -3.40 15.55
N GLY A 86 13.41 -2.26 16.17
CA GLY A 86 14.34 -1.16 16.37
C GLY A 86 14.65 -0.33 15.11
N GLN A 87 14.02 -0.61 13.98
CA GLN A 87 14.24 0.11 12.73
C GLN A 87 12.94 0.74 12.24
N ARG A 88 13.04 1.99 11.75
CA ARG A 88 11.92 2.69 11.10
C ARG A 88 11.88 2.38 9.61
N GLU A 89 11.78 1.10 9.30
CA GLU A 89 11.66 0.58 7.94
C GLU A 89 10.90 -0.73 7.91
N PHE A 90 10.38 -1.10 6.74
CA PHE A 90 9.79 -2.42 6.51
C PHE A 90 10.00 -2.85 5.06
N ASP A 91 10.09 -4.15 4.86
CA ASP A 91 10.01 -4.74 3.53
C ASP A 91 8.56 -5.14 3.25
N THR A 92 8.13 -5.00 2.00
CA THR A 92 6.80 -5.47 1.59
C THR A 92 6.83 -6.01 0.17
N TRP A 93 5.94 -6.95 -0.10
CA TRP A 93 5.74 -7.53 -1.43
C TRP A 93 4.36 -8.14 -1.56
N LEU A 94 3.94 -8.38 -2.79
CA LEU A 94 2.73 -9.12 -3.11
C LEU A 94 3.07 -10.58 -3.36
N HIS A 95 2.38 -11.47 -2.67
CA HIS A 95 2.55 -12.93 -2.80
C HIS A 95 1.24 -13.51 -3.33
N SER A 96 1.24 -13.91 -4.58
CA SER A 96 0.07 -14.49 -5.24
C SER A 96 -0.14 -15.96 -4.86
N LEU A 97 -1.34 -16.48 -5.04
CA LEU A 97 -1.66 -17.87 -4.71
C LEU A 97 -0.82 -18.91 -5.46
N ASP A 98 -0.37 -18.57 -6.66
CA ASP A 98 0.52 -19.42 -7.46
C ASP A 98 1.98 -19.39 -6.99
N GLY A 99 2.28 -18.63 -5.94
CA GLY A 99 3.62 -18.46 -5.39
C GLY A 99 4.45 -17.34 -6.02
N ALA A 100 3.91 -16.60 -6.98
CA ALA A 100 4.62 -15.46 -7.58
C ALA A 100 4.78 -14.32 -6.57
N ILE A 101 5.95 -13.69 -6.59
CA ILE A 101 6.28 -12.52 -5.77
C ILE A 101 6.44 -11.33 -6.70
N ARG A 102 5.74 -10.22 -6.39
CA ARG A 102 5.81 -8.97 -7.17
C ARG A 102 6.04 -7.77 -6.26
N ASP A 103 6.61 -6.74 -6.85
CA ASP A 103 6.76 -5.41 -6.24
C ASP A 103 7.39 -5.45 -4.84
N ARG A 104 8.49 -6.20 -4.71
CA ARG A 104 9.25 -6.26 -3.46
C ARG A 104 10.06 -4.98 -3.29
N VAL A 105 9.75 -4.25 -2.23
CA VAL A 105 10.38 -2.96 -1.92
C VAL A 105 10.68 -2.83 -0.44
N THR A 106 11.66 -2.00 -0.12
CA THR A 106 11.96 -1.57 1.25
C THR A 106 11.52 -0.12 1.43
N TYR A 107 10.63 0.14 2.37
CA TYR A 107 10.21 1.48 2.74
C TYR A 107 11.05 1.99 3.93
N PRO A 108 11.53 3.24 3.94
CA PRO A 108 11.31 4.27 2.92
C PRO A 108 12.35 4.27 1.78
N THR A 109 13.40 3.46 1.85
CA THR A 109 14.58 3.56 0.96
C THR A 109 14.23 3.54 -0.52
N ALA A 110 13.34 2.65 -0.95
CA ALA A 110 12.94 2.56 -2.36
C ALA A 110 12.08 3.74 -2.84
N PHE A 111 11.62 4.59 -1.93
CA PHE A 111 10.71 5.71 -2.21
C PHE A 111 11.38 7.08 -2.12
N ILE A 112 12.64 7.12 -1.72
CA ILE A 112 13.42 8.36 -1.67
C ILE A 112 13.99 8.60 -3.06
N ASN A 113 13.50 9.64 -3.73
CA ASN A 113 14.10 10.13 -4.96
C ASN A 113 15.28 11.02 -4.59
N ASP A 114 16.46 10.63 -5.02
CA ASP A 114 17.66 11.47 -4.94
C ASP A 114 17.53 12.70 -5.88
#